data_08ebce603523ff76f31f7d85aa06b854
#
_entry.id   08ebce603523ff76f31f7d85aa06b854
#
_cell.length_a   1.000
_cell.length_b   1.000
_cell.length_c   1.000
_cell.angle_alpha   90.00
_cell.angle_beta   90.00
_cell.angle_gamma   90.00
#
_symmetry.space_group_name_H-M   'P 1'
#
loop_
_entity.id
_entity.type
_entity.pdbx_description
1 polymer ?
#
loop_
_entity_poly.entity_id
_entity_poly.type
_entity_poly.pdbx_seq_one_letter_code
_entity_poly.pdbx_strand_id
1 'polypeptide(L)'
;MKNYFGKEEIIDYVSPADGSIQQTLLYRSPLKGKQPLLVAFHTWSGDMYQNNSSYRKQAEKYGFHLVYPNFRGPNWRKEGCGSDLTIGDIEGLVKYICTILEVDEKRIYATGGSGGGHFSLLVAGRLSEIWAGISSWVPISDVKKWHAQCFTHPTRCGYSRHIEQALGGDPNLDPVLAEEAMKRSPVRYMTNAKNIPLDINTGIHDGHTGSVPVSQALEAFNLLAAPKDRISEKDIKYMVEKEAIPAHLQKERVDDPSYGKLTVLFRRISGNTRITVFEGGHDMTAVAGVGFLANQQKGKKVCWDLVKTDDTKEDSVFH
;
A
#
# COMPACT_ATOMS: atom_id res chain seq x y z
N MET A 1 18.45 0.29 -22.84
CA MET A 1 18.02 -0.14 -21.50
C MET A 1 19.19 0.04 -20.56
N LYS A 2 19.12 1.02 -19.65
CA LYS A 2 20.13 1.15 -18.59
C LYS A 2 19.93 0.00 -17.63
N ASN A 3 20.99 -0.76 -17.33
CA ASN A 3 21.00 -1.89 -16.40
C ASN A 3 20.57 -1.43 -14.99
N TYR A 4 19.27 -1.44 -14.69
CA TYR A 4 18.73 -1.26 -13.34
C TYR A 4 19.02 -2.48 -12.45
N PHE A 5 19.43 -3.59 -13.02
CA PHE A 5 19.65 -4.89 -12.36
C PHE A 5 21.05 -5.10 -11.78
N GLY A 6 21.94 -4.11 -11.78
CA GLY A 6 23.33 -4.32 -11.36
C GLY A 6 23.54 -4.74 -9.90
N LYS A 7 22.49 -4.77 -9.07
CA LYS A 7 22.52 -5.18 -7.65
C LYS A 7 21.26 -5.92 -7.20
N GLU A 8 20.32 -6.21 -8.09
CA GLU A 8 19.11 -6.96 -7.84
C GLU A 8 19.19 -8.31 -8.51
N GLU A 9 18.73 -9.35 -7.83
CA GLU A 9 18.66 -10.71 -8.35
C GLU A 9 17.22 -11.21 -8.35
N ILE A 10 16.88 -12.03 -9.35
CA ILE A 10 15.62 -12.77 -9.37
C ILE A 10 15.83 -14.03 -8.55
N ILE A 11 14.97 -14.25 -7.56
CA ILE A 11 14.96 -15.48 -6.79
C ILE A 11 13.62 -16.18 -6.92
N ASP A 12 13.68 -17.51 -6.93
CA ASP A 12 12.52 -18.38 -6.94
C ASP A 12 12.23 -18.87 -5.50
N TYR A 13 10.95 -19.00 -5.17
CA TYR A 13 10.50 -19.65 -3.95
C TYR A 13 9.22 -20.44 -4.20
N VAL A 14 8.96 -21.42 -3.35
CA VAL A 14 7.76 -22.25 -3.47
C VAL A 14 6.61 -21.61 -2.72
N SER A 15 5.48 -21.39 -3.39
CA SER A 15 4.26 -20.93 -2.74
C SER A 15 3.68 -22.04 -1.84
N PRO A 16 3.42 -21.76 -0.55
CA PRO A 16 2.75 -22.72 0.31
C PRO A 16 1.26 -22.89 -0.03
N ALA A 17 0.69 -21.99 -0.85
CA ALA A 17 -0.72 -22.02 -1.19
C ALA A 17 -1.06 -23.13 -2.20
N ASP A 18 -0.16 -23.41 -3.16
CA ASP A 18 -0.42 -24.37 -4.23
C ASP A 18 0.83 -25.14 -4.72
N GLY A 19 1.98 -24.93 -4.10
CA GLY A 19 3.24 -25.56 -4.47
C GLY A 19 3.89 -24.99 -5.73
N SER A 20 3.32 -23.96 -6.34
CA SER A 20 3.90 -23.34 -7.54
C SER A 20 5.16 -22.55 -7.23
N ILE A 21 6.06 -22.44 -8.22
CA ILE A 21 7.22 -21.57 -8.13
C ILE A 21 6.78 -20.14 -8.38
N GLN A 22 7.10 -19.25 -7.42
CA GLN A 22 6.88 -17.82 -7.51
C GLN A 22 8.22 -17.09 -7.54
N GLN A 23 8.20 -15.85 -8.06
CA GLN A 23 9.41 -15.05 -8.24
C GLN A 23 9.33 -13.72 -7.51
N THR A 24 10.49 -13.24 -7.08
CA THR A 24 10.68 -11.88 -6.58
C THR A 24 12.02 -11.31 -7.05
N LEU A 25 12.07 -10.01 -7.25
CA LEU A 25 13.36 -9.31 -7.29
C LEU A 25 13.82 -9.07 -5.85
N LEU A 26 15.08 -9.38 -5.58
CA LEU A 26 15.71 -9.19 -4.27
C LEU A 26 16.89 -8.21 -4.39
N TYR A 27 16.89 -7.21 -3.53
CA TYR A 27 18.05 -6.41 -3.19
C TYR A 27 18.56 -6.81 -1.79
N ARG A 28 19.82 -7.20 -1.71
CA ARG A 28 20.48 -7.53 -0.44
C ARG A 28 21.15 -6.28 0.12
N SER A 29 20.83 -5.90 1.35
CA SER A 29 21.61 -4.88 2.06
C SER A 29 23.07 -5.30 2.14
N PRO A 30 24.02 -4.39 1.87
CA PRO A 30 25.45 -4.69 2.00
C PRO A 30 25.94 -4.67 3.46
N LEU A 31 25.09 -4.29 4.40
CA LEU A 31 25.43 -4.19 5.82
C LEU A 31 25.51 -5.59 6.45
N LYS A 32 26.40 -5.76 7.41
CA LYS A 32 26.56 -7.00 8.16
C LYS A 32 25.53 -7.12 9.27
N GLY A 33 25.19 -8.36 9.64
CA GLY A 33 24.24 -8.69 10.70
C GLY A 33 22.78 -8.52 10.26
N LYS A 34 21.88 -8.64 11.21
CA LYS A 34 20.44 -8.62 10.94
C LYS A 34 19.97 -7.24 10.47
N GLN A 35 19.40 -7.19 9.26
CA GLN A 35 18.85 -5.98 8.66
C GLN A 35 17.32 -6.06 8.52
N PRO A 36 16.61 -4.91 8.53
CA PRO A 36 15.17 -4.90 8.24
C PRO A 36 14.86 -5.40 6.83
N LEU A 37 13.64 -5.90 6.64
CA LEU A 37 13.11 -6.31 5.33
C LEU A 37 11.96 -5.38 4.91
N LEU A 38 12.07 -4.81 3.73
CA LEU A 38 10.97 -4.08 3.06
C LEU A 38 10.38 -4.94 1.94
N VAL A 39 9.07 -5.15 1.97
CA VAL A 39 8.30 -5.79 0.89
C VAL A 39 7.53 -4.70 0.16
N ALA A 40 7.88 -4.43 -1.10
CA ALA A 40 7.28 -3.39 -1.92
C ALA A 40 6.40 -4.01 -3.01
N PHE A 41 5.10 -3.72 -2.98
CA PHE A 41 4.12 -4.26 -3.91
C PHE A 41 3.98 -3.38 -5.15
N HIS A 42 3.89 -4.01 -6.33
CA HIS A 42 3.65 -3.32 -7.60
C HIS A 42 2.22 -2.77 -7.70
N THR A 43 1.99 -1.84 -8.61
CA THR A 43 0.67 -1.23 -8.85
C THR A 43 -0.30 -2.23 -9.52
N TRP A 44 -1.54 -1.79 -9.77
CA TRP A 44 -2.61 -2.65 -10.30
C TRP A 44 -2.23 -3.41 -11.58
N SER A 45 -1.57 -2.71 -12.50
CA SER A 45 -1.21 -3.26 -13.82
C SER A 45 0.26 -3.66 -13.94
N GLY A 46 1.00 -3.58 -12.84
CA GLY A 46 2.42 -3.90 -12.79
C GLY A 46 2.72 -5.37 -12.52
N ASP A 47 3.99 -5.63 -12.39
CA ASP A 47 4.60 -6.87 -11.94
C ASP A 47 5.90 -6.56 -11.18
N MET A 48 6.71 -7.57 -10.83
CA MET A 48 7.96 -7.37 -10.10
C MET A 48 8.99 -6.50 -10.83
N TYR A 49 8.86 -6.31 -12.14
CA TYR A 49 9.78 -5.50 -12.95
C TYR A 49 9.38 -4.01 -13.01
N GLN A 50 8.28 -3.62 -12.37
CA GLN A 50 7.90 -2.22 -12.30
C GLN A 50 9.04 -1.39 -11.71
N ASN A 51 9.39 -0.28 -12.39
CA ASN A 51 10.47 0.61 -11.93
C ASN A 51 10.12 1.28 -10.59
N ASN A 52 10.75 0.85 -9.53
CA ASN A 52 10.59 1.36 -8.18
C ASN A 52 11.93 1.86 -7.61
N SER A 53 12.70 2.58 -8.42
CA SER A 53 14.03 3.10 -8.04
C SER A 53 14.01 3.95 -6.76
N SER A 54 12.88 4.61 -6.45
CA SER A 54 12.70 5.38 -5.22
C SER A 54 12.67 4.50 -3.96
N TYR A 55 12.02 3.34 -3.98
CA TYR A 55 12.08 2.38 -2.87
C TYR A 55 13.49 1.85 -2.68
N ARG A 56 14.19 1.60 -3.78
CA ARG A 56 15.57 1.14 -3.74
C ARG A 56 16.50 2.15 -3.08
N LYS A 57 16.40 3.43 -3.45
CA LYS A 57 17.18 4.51 -2.82
C LYS A 57 16.91 4.58 -1.32
N GLN A 58 15.66 4.45 -0.89
CA GLN A 58 15.33 4.47 0.53
C GLN A 58 15.79 3.21 1.28
N ALA A 59 15.71 2.02 0.66
CA ALA A 59 16.24 0.80 1.23
C ALA A 59 17.77 0.90 1.43
N GLU A 60 18.48 1.47 0.48
CA GLU A 60 19.93 1.75 0.62
C GLU A 60 20.21 2.75 1.76
N LYS A 61 19.45 3.84 1.84
CA LYS A 61 19.57 4.86 2.90
C LYS A 61 19.41 4.27 4.29
N TYR A 62 18.42 3.40 4.49
CA TYR A 62 18.11 2.82 5.81
C TYR A 62 18.75 1.44 6.05
N GLY A 63 19.51 0.91 5.08
CA GLY A 63 20.18 -0.38 5.20
C GLY A 63 19.25 -1.59 5.13
N PHE A 64 18.10 -1.48 4.46
CA PHE A 64 17.13 -2.55 4.36
C PHE A 64 17.47 -3.58 3.28
N HIS A 65 17.13 -4.85 3.50
CA HIS A 65 16.83 -5.76 2.41
C HIS A 65 15.51 -5.33 1.76
N LEU A 66 15.38 -5.52 0.44
CA LEU A 66 14.19 -5.13 -0.29
C LEU A 66 13.78 -6.23 -1.24
N VAL A 67 12.50 -6.59 -1.25
CA VAL A 67 11.90 -7.51 -2.21
C VAL A 67 10.75 -6.86 -2.95
N TYR A 68 10.66 -7.19 -4.26
CA TYR A 68 9.54 -6.83 -5.13
C TYR A 68 8.88 -8.13 -5.61
N PRO A 69 7.90 -8.66 -4.87
CA PRO A 69 7.24 -9.91 -5.26
C PRO A 69 6.41 -9.75 -6.52
N ASN A 70 6.37 -10.81 -7.34
CA ASN A 70 5.50 -10.85 -8.50
C ASN A 70 4.03 -11.04 -8.12
N PHE A 71 3.76 -11.65 -6.98
CA PHE A 71 2.44 -12.03 -6.41
C PHE A 71 1.35 -12.23 -7.48
N ARG A 72 1.63 -13.10 -8.45
CA ARG A 72 0.80 -13.54 -9.58
C ARG A 72 0.63 -12.51 -10.71
N GLY A 73 1.48 -11.46 -10.73
CA GLY A 73 1.50 -10.45 -11.79
C GLY A 73 0.30 -9.52 -11.76
N PRO A 74 -0.11 -8.93 -12.89
CA PRO A 74 -1.15 -7.90 -12.91
C PRO A 74 -2.49 -8.35 -12.30
N ASN A 75 -3.19 -7.42 -11.61
CA ASN A 75 -4.38 -7.71 -10.82
C ASN A 75 -5.67 -8.02 -11.62
N TRP A 76 -5.61 -8.08 -12.95
CA TRP A 76 -6.72 -8.61 -13.76
C TRP A 76 -6.73 -10.12 -13.90
N ARG A 77 -5.71 -10.80 -13.39
CA ARG A 77 -5.66 -12.27 -13.38
C ARG A 77 -6.49 -12.82 -12.22
N LYS A 78 -7.13 -13.96 -12.46
CA LYS A 78 -7.93 -14.65 -11.45
C LYS A 78 -7.10 -15.02 -10.21
N GLU A 79 -5.86 -15.42 -10.42
CA GLU A 79 -4.90 -15.78 -9.37
C GLU A 79 -4.32 -14.56 -8.64
N GLY A 80 -4.39 -13.36 -9.26
CA GLY A 80 -3.98 -12.08 -8.71
C GLY A 80 -5.08 -11.41 -7.88
N CYS A 81 -5.15 -10.09 -7.90
CA CYS A 81 -6.23 -9.28 -7.31
C CYS A 81 -6.55 -9.63 -5.85
N GLY A 82 -5.52 -9.86 -5.03
CA GLY A 82 -5.73 -10.16 -3.61
C GLY A 82 -6.37 -11.53 -3.32
N SER A 83 -6.26 -12.50 -4.23
CA SER A 83 -6.72 -13.87 -4.01
C SER A 83 -5.98 -14.54 -2.84
N ASP A 84 -6.53 -15.65 -2.33
CA ASP A 84 -5.88 -16.43 -1.27
C ASP A 84 -4.50 -16.97 -1.69
N LEU A 85 -4.29 -17.19 -2.99
CA LEU A 85 -2.99 -17.60 -3.53
C LEU A 85 -1.93 -16.50 -3.30
N THR A 86 -2.27 -15.25 -3.60
CA THR A 86 -1.34 -14.13 -3.40
C THR A 86 -0.99 -13.90 -1.94
N ILE A 87 -1.92 -14.14 -1.03
CA ILE A 87 -1.68 -14.05 0.43
C ILE A 87 -0.68 -15.13 0.86
N GLY A 88 -0.91 -16.39 0.44
CA GLY A 88 0.01 -17.48 0.72
C GLY A 88 1.40 -17.28 0.10
N ASP A 89 1.45 -16.71 -1.12
CA ASP A 89 2.72 -16.37 -1.77
C ASP A 89 3.55 -15.40 -0.91
N ILE A 90 2.95 -14.36 -0.35
CA ILE A 90 3.67 -13.38 0.48
C ILE A 90 4.08 -13.98 1.82
N GLU A 91 3.22 -14.78 2.44
CA GLU A 91 3.60 -15.52 3.66
C GLU A 91 4.81 -16.43 3.40
N GLY A 92 4.78 -17.19 2.32
CA GLY A 92 5.87 -18.05 1.88
C GLY A 92 7.14 -17.28 1.55
N LEU A 93 7.01 -16.16 0.83
CA LEU A 93 8.15 -15.30 0.48
C LEU A 93 8.87 -14.80 1.73
N VAL A 94 8.14 -14.21 2.69
CA VAL A 94 8.77 -13.66 3.91
C VAL A 94 9.47 -14.76 4.69
N LYS A 95 8.83 -15.92 4.86
CA LYS A 95 9.46 -17.08 5.50
C LYS A 95 10.74 -17.49 4.77
N TYR A 96 10.69 -17.61 3.44
CA TYR A 96 11.84 -18.00 2.63
C TYR A 96 13.00 -17.00 2.75
N ILE A 97 12.71 -15.69 2.63
CA ILE A 97 13.73 -14.63 2.78
C ILE A 97 14.41 -14.70 4.15
N CYS A 98 13.68 -14.95 5.22
CA CYS A 98 14.24 -15.13 6.57
C CYS A 98 15.15 -16.38 6.69
N THR A 99 15.04 -17.36 5.77
CA THR A 99 15.96 -18.52 5.76
C THR A 99 17.27 -18.24 5.02
N ILE A 100 17.26 -17.34 4.05
CA ILE A 100 18.42 -17.08 3.18
C ILE A 100 19.16 -15.78 3.51
N LEU A 101 18.58 -14.90 4.35
CA LEU A 101 19.16 -13.65 4.80
C LEU A 101 19.07 -13.50 6.32
N GLU A 102 20.02 -12.73 6.87
CA GLU A 102 19.96 -12.29 8.27
C GLU A 102 18.93 -11.14 8.42
N VAL A 103 17.62 -11.49 8.47
CA VAL A 103 16.53 -10.52 8.65
C VAL A 103 16.31 -10.23 10.14
N ASP A 104 16.13 -8.95 10.48
CA ASP A 104 15.55 -8.55 11.76
C ASP A 104 14.02 -8.71 11.72
N GLU A 105 13.52 -9.85 12.17
CA GLU A 105 12.10 -10.18 12.16
C GLU A 105 11.21 -9.22 12.98
N LYS A 106 11.81 -8.37 13.81
CA LYS A 106 11.10 -7.28 14.47
C LYS A 106 10.92 -6.05 13.60
N ARG A 107 11.54 -6.02 12.42
CA ARG A 107 11.51 -4.91 11.47
C ARG A 107 11.24 -5.41 10.04
N ILE A 108 10.10 -6.06 9.84
CA ILE A 108 9.59 -6.45 8.53
C ILE A 108 8.45 -5.51 8.16
N TYR A 109 8.53 -4.89 7.00
CA TYR A 109 7.63 -3.82 6.56
C TYR A 109 7.01 -4.12 5.22
N ALA A 110 5.82 -3.55 4.98
CA ALA A 110 5.18 -3.59 3.68
C ALA A 110 4.81 -2.17 3.19
N THR A 111 4.89 -1.96 1.88
CA THR A 111 4.49 -0.71 1.24
C THR A 111 4.05 -0.94 -0.20
N GLY A 112 3.29 -0.02 -0.74
CA GLY A 112 2.90 0.03 -2.15
C GLY A 112 1.90 1.12 -2.43
N GLY A 113 1.77 1.49 -3.70
CA GLY A 113 0.80 2.46 -4.19
C GLY A 113 -0.26 1.82 -5.08
N SER A 114 -1.47 2.40 -5.14
CA SER A 114 -2.54 1.92 -6.01
C SER A 114 -2.92 0.46 -5.72
N GLY A 115 -2.77 -0.43 -6.70
CA GLY A 115 -2.88 -1.87 -6.52
C GLY A 115 -1.93 -2.42 -5.45
N GLY A 116 -0.72 -1.86 -5.32
CA GLY A 116 0.20 -2.17 -4.22
C GLY A 116 -0.29 -1.62 -2.88
N GLY A 117 -0.98 -0.48 -2.88
CA GLY A 117 -1.67 0.07 -1.71
C GLY A 117 -2.83 -0.82 -1.27
N HIS A 118 -3.65 -1.29 -2.21
CA HIS A 118 -4.66 -2.33 -1.97
C HIS A 118 -4.05 -3.54 -1.28
N PHE A 119 -2.98 -4.08 -1.85
CA PHE A 119 -2.37 -5.29 -1.32
C PHE A 119 -1.68 -5.06 0.02
N SER A 120 -1.08 -3.89 0.24
CA SER A 120 -0.53 -3.49 1.54
C SER A 120 -1.59 -3.48 2.65
N LEU A 121 -2.80 -2.92 2.39
CA LEU A 121 -3.90 -2.97 3.34
C LEU A 121 -4.45 -4.39 3.53
N LEU A 122 -4.49 -5.19 2.46
CA LEU A 122 -4.99 -6.56 2.52
C LEU A 122 -4.10 -7.45 3.40
N VAL A 123 -2.77 -7.39 3.22
CA VAL A 123 -1.82 -8.14 4.06
C VAL A 123 -1.76 -7.59 5.49
N ALA A 124 -2.07 -6.30 5.71
CA ALA A 124 -2.22 -5.76 7.06
C ALA A 124 -3.28 -6.52 7.86
N GLY A 125 -4.41 -6.84 7.25
CA GLY A 125 -5.49 -7.57 7.90
C GLY A 125 -5.35 -9.09 7.85
N ARG A 126 -4.69 -9.65 6.81
CA ARG A 126 -4.60 -11.10 6.58
C ARG A 126 -3.35 -11.74 7.18
N LEU A 127 -2.27 -10.98 7.34
CA LEU A 127 -0.95 -11.45 7.82
C LEU A 127 -0.41 -10.48 8.89
N SER A 128 -1.28 -10.07 9.80
CA SER A 128 -1.01 -8.99 10.78
C SER A 128 0.20 -9.25 11.68
N GLU A 129 0.52 -10.51 11.94
CA GLU A 129 1.63 -10.94 12.80
C GLU A 129 3.02 -10.74 12.15
N ILE A 130 3.07 -10.60 10.81
CA ILE A 130 4.35 -10.45 10.08
C ILE A 130 4.91 -9.04 10.24
N TRP A 131 4.05 -8.01 10.23
CA TRP A 131 4.45 -6.64 9.97
C TRP A 131 4.82 -5.84 11.21
N ALA A 132 5.93 -5.14 11.17
CA ALA A 132 6.32 -4.12 12.15
C ALA A 132 5.70 -2.75 11.82
N GLY A 133 5.29 -2.53 10.58
CA GLY A 133 4.62 -1.34 10.09
C GLY A 133 4.27 -1.47 8.62
N ILE A 134 3.24 -0.74 8.20
CA ILE A 134 2.78 -0.70 6.80
C ILE A 134 2.54 0.76 6.40
N SER A 135 3.02 1.15 5.20
CA SER A 135 2.70 2.44 4.58
C SER A 135 2.01 2.19 3.24
N SER A 136 0.73 2.53 3.17
CA SER A 136 -0.15 2.29 2.02
C SER A 136 -0.51 3.60 1.34
N TRP A 137 -0.35 3.67 0.03
CA TRP A 137 -0.51 4.88 -0.76
C TRP A 137 -1.63 4.73 -1.79
N VAL A 138 -2.52 5.72 -1.85
CA VAL A 138 -3.65 5.78 -2.80
C VAL A 138 -4.36 4.45 -2.98
N PRO A 139 -4.74 3.77 -1.85
CA PRO A 139 -5.15 2.38 -1.87
C PRO A 139 -6.58 2.17 -2.33
N ILE A 140 -6.83 1.04 -2.99
CA ILE A 140 -8.17 0.48 -3.13
C ILE A 140 -8.47 -0.32 -1.85
N SER A 141 -9.52 0.01 -1.12
CA SER A 141 -9.90 -0.69 0.11
C SER A 141 -11.11 -1.61 -0.06
N ASP A 142 -12.00 -1.30 -1.01
CA ASP A 142 -13.19 -2.06 -1.36
C ASP A 142 -13.25 -2.27 -2.87
N VAL A 143 -12.99 -3.49 -3.32
CA VAL A 143 -12.91 -3.86 -4.75
C VAL A 143 -14.27 -3.72 -5.44
N LYS A 144 -15.37 -4.13 -4.78
CA LYS A 144 -16.72 -4.01 -5.32
C LYS A 144 -17.11 -2.55 -5.49
N LYS A 145 -16.88 -1.74 -4.47
CA LYS A 145 -17.16 -0.30 -4.51
C LYS A 145 -16.33 0.39 -5.59
N TRP A 146 -15.04 0.05 -5.69
CA TRP A 146 -14.16 0.62 -6.70
C TRP A 146 -14.56 0.21 -8.12
N HIS A 147 -15.04 -1.03 -8.33
CA HIS A 147 -15.65 -1.46 -9.59
C HIS A 147 -16.76 -0.49 -10.02
N ALA A 148 -17.73 -0.23 -9.14
CA ALA A 148 -18.84 0.68 -9.42
C ALA A 148 -18.37 2.12 -9.68
N GLN A 149 -17.36 2.60 -8.93
CA GLN A 149 -16.76 3.92 -9.12
C GLN A 149 -16.03 4.07 -10.46
N CYS A 150 -15.46 2.97 -10.99
CA CYS A 150 -14.77 2.95 -12.28
C CYS A 150 -15.72 2.76 -13.46
N PHE A 151 -16.79 1.97 -13.27
CA PHE A 151 -17.67 1.51 -14.36
C PHE A 151 -18.27 2.64 -15.20
N THR A 152 -18.72 3.70 -14.55
CA THR A 152 -19.32 4.87 -15.21
C THR A 152 -18.31 5.96 -15.59
N HIS A 153 -17.05 5.79 -15.20
CA HIS A 153 -16.05 6.85 -15.45
C HIS A 153 -15.40 6.69 -16.83
N PRO A 154 -15.37 7.74 -17.67
CA PRO A 154 -14.97 7.62 -19.06
C PRO A 154 -13.54 7.12 -19.28
N THR A 155 -12.62 7.41 -18.37
CA THR A 155 -11.20 7.01 -18.49
C THR A 155 -10.79 5.85 -17.58
N ARG A 156 -11.64 5.46 -16.61
CA ARG A 156 -11.35 4.39 -15.63
C ARG A 156 -12.11 3.10 -15.86
N CYS A 157 -13.02 3.03 -16.83
CA CYS A 157 -13.79 1.82 -17.13
C CYS A 157 -12.93 0.59 -17.48
N GLY A 158 -11.63 0.78 -17.80
CA GLY A 158 -10.68 -0.32 -17.95
C GLY A 158 -10.46 -1.10 -16.64
N TYR A 159 -10.46 -0.43 -15.49
CA TYR A 159 -10.28 -1.09 -14.20
C TYR A 159 -11.51 -1.92 -13.78
N SER A 160 -12.74 -1.49 -14.10
CA SER A 160 -13.92 -2.33 -13.87
C SER A 160 -13.84 -3.64 -14.66
N ARG A 161 -13.40 -3.58 -15.93
CA ARG A 161 -13.17 -4.79 -16.76
C ARG A 161 -12.06 -5.68 -16.19
N HIS A 162 -10.98 -5.12 -15.67
CA HIS A 162 -9.94 -5.88 -14.99
C HIS A 162 -10.48 -6.62 -13.76
N ILE A 163 -11.34 -5.97 -12.98
CA ILE A 163 -12.00 -6.60 -11.82
C ILE A 163 -12.91 -7.73 -12.31
N GLU A 164 -13.72 -7.49 -13.33
CA GLU A 164 -14.60 -8.52 -13.94
C GLU A 164 -13.79 -9.71 -14.45
N GLN A 165 -12.64 -9.49 -15.09
CA GLN A 165 -11.73 -10.57 -15.52
C GLN A 165 -11.20 -11.37 -14.33
N ALA A 166 -10.78 -10.70 -13.25
CA ALA A 166 -10.26 -11.34 -12.06
C ALA A 166 -11.32 -12.15 -11.29
N LEU A 167 -12.59 -11.69 -11.32
CA LEU A 167 -13.69 -12.30 -10.57
C LEU A 167 -14.51 -13.30 -11.42
N GLY A 168 -14.49 -13.15 -12.75
CA GLY A 168 -15.33 -13.91 -13.67
C GLY A 168 -16.65 -13.21 -14.03
N GLY A 169 -16.82 -11.93 -13.70
CA GLY A 169 -18.01 -11.12 -14.04
C GLY A 169 -18.20 -9.91 -13.11
N ASP A 170 -19.31 -9.19 -13.28
CA ASP A 170 -19.64 -7.97 -12.53
C ASP A 170 -20.07 -8.29 -11.09
N PRO A 171 -19.32 -7.84 -10.06
CA PRO A 171 -19.65 -8.08 -8.65
C PRO A 171 -20.87 -7.31 -8.16
N ASN A 172 -21.42 -6.37 -8.93
CA ASN A 172 -22.63 -5.65 -8.55
C ASN A 172 -23.91 -6.34 -9.04
N LEU A 173 -23.79 -7.29 -9.97
CA LEU A 173 -24.92 -8.02 -10.54
C LEU A 173 -25.05 -9.45 -9.97
N ASP A 174 -23.99 -10.02 -9.42
CA ASP A 174 -23.97 -11.39 -8.91
C ASP A 174 -23.53 -11.42 -7.44
N PRO A 175 -24.36 -11.93 -6.51
CA PRO A 175 -24.01 -12.00 -5.09
C PRO A 175 -22.82 -12.93 -4.79
N VAL A 176 -22.54 -13.94 -5.62
CA VAL A 176 -21.37 -14.82 -5.47
C VAL A 176 -20.10 -14.04 -5.79
N LEU A 177 -20.14 -13.27 -6.88
CA LEU A 177 -19.02 -12.40 -7.27
C LEU A 177 -18.84 -11.21 -6.30
N ALA A 178 -19.93 -10.71 -5.73
CA ALA A 178 -19.89 -9.70 -4.67
C ALA A 178 -19.14 -10.23 -3.42
N GLU A 179 -19.40 -11.46 -3.00
CA GLU A 179 -18.70 -12.09 -1.89
C GLU A 179 -17.22 -12.36 -2.23
N GLU A 180 -16.93 -12.77 -3.46
CA GLU A 180 -15.57 -12.96 -3.93
C GLU A 180 -14.79 -11.63 -3.98
N ALA A 181 -15.42 -10.55 -4.45
CA ALA A 181 -14.84 -9.20 -4.39
C ALA A 181 -14.55 -8.77 -2.95
N MET A 182 -15.46 -9.08 -2.03
CA MET A 182 -15.30 -8.77 -0.60
C MET A 182 -14.15 -9.57 0.03
N LYS A 183 -13.95 -10.85 -0.33
CA LYS A 183 -12.79 -11.63 0.10
C LYS A 183 -11.45 -11.03 -0.35
N ARG A 184 -11.46 -10.33 -1.47
CA ARG A 184 -10.29 -9.66 -2.04
C ARG A 184 -10.16 -8.20 -1.58
N SER A 185 -11.09 -7.72 -0.76
CA SER A 185 -11.14 -6.34 -0.27
C SER A 185 -10.52 -6.20 1.11
N PRO A 186 -9.57 -5.27 1.30
CA PRO A 186 -9.02 -4.95 2.61
C PRO A 186 -10.06 -4.69 3.68
N VAL A 187 -11.14 -3.97 3.37
CA VAL A 187 -12.20 -3.60 4.34
C VAL A 187 -12.74 -4.77 5.14
N ARG A 188 -12.75 -5.98 4.58
CA ARG A 188 -13.18 -7.20 5.27
C ARG A 188 -12.31 -7.56 6.47
N TYR A 189 -11.03 -7.22 6.42
CA TYR A 189 -10.02 -7.71 7.36
C TYR A 189 -9.34 -6.60 8.17
N MET A 190 -9.63 -5.33 7.88
CA MET A 190 -8.95 -4.17 8.48
C MET A 190 -8.91 -4.22 10.00
N THR A 191 -9.95 -4.71 10.67
CA THR A 191 -10.02 -4.79 12.13
C THR A 191 -8.89 -5.63 12.74
N ASN A 192 -8.32 -6.57 11.99
CA ASN A 192 -7.18 -7.39 12.42
C ASN A 192 -5.87 -6.58 12.42
N ALA A 193 -5.81 -5.48 11.66
CA ALA A 193 -4.63 -4.60 11.57
C ALA A 193 -4.51 -3.59 12.71
N LYS A 194 -5.44 -3.57 13.67
CA LYS A 194 -5.54 -2.55 14.74
C LYS A 194 -4.25 -2.35 15.55
N ASN A 195 -3.43 -3.38 15.66
CA ASN A 195 -2.20 -3.33 16.46
C ASN A 195 -0.93 -3.05 15.63
N ILE A 196 -1.06 -2.87 14.31
CA ILE A 196 0.06 -2.59 13.42
C ILE A 196 0.17 -1.09 13.23
N PRO A 197 1.38 -0.49 13.30
CA PRO A 197 1.62 0.86 12.80
C PRO A 197 1.22 0.96 11.33
N LEU A 198 0.12 1.65 11.04
CA LEU A 198 -0.46 1.73 9.70
C LEU A 198 -0.58 3.19 9.25
N ASP A 199 0.11 3.51 8.17
CA ASP A 199 0.13 4.82 7.53
C ASP A 199 -0.61 4.75 6.19
N ILE A 200 -1.76 5.42 6.08
CA ILE A 200 -2.62 5.45 4.90
C ILE A 200 -2.52 6.84 4.28
N ASN A 201 -2.23 6.92 2.98
CA ASN A 201 -1.95 8.17 2.29
C ASN A 201 -2.77 8.27 1.00
N THR A 202 -3.32 9.45 0.70
CA THR A 202 -4.13 9.66 -0.50
C THR A 202 -4.08 11.12 -0.96
N GLY A 203 -4.13 11.34 -2.28
CA GLY A 203 -4.25 12.68 -2.84
C GLY A 203 -5.69 13.17 -2.82
N ILE A 204 -5.88 14.47 -2.60
CA ILE A 204 -7.23 15.08 -2.56
C ILE A 204 -7.94 15.02 -3.92
N HIS A 205 -7.17 15.04 -5.02
CA HIS A 205 -7.67 14.98 -6.39
C HIS A 205 -7.76 13.56 -6.95
N ASP A 206 -7.38 12.54 -6.15
CA ASP A 206 -7.46 11.15 -6.61
C ASP A 206 -8.93 10.74 -6.78
N GLY A 207 -9.21 10.09 -7.90
CA GLY A 207 -10.58 9.84 -8.35
C GLY A 207 -11.14 10.89 -9.33
N HIS A 208 -10.48 12.03 -9.48
CA HIS A 208 -10.74 13.03 -10.55
C HIS A 208 -9.60 13.00 -11.57
N THR A 209 -8.38 13.26 -11.15
CA THR A 209 -7.18 13.16 -12.00
C THR A 209 -6.55 11.78 -11.96
N GLY A 210 -6.78 10.98 -10.89
CA GLY A 210 -6.30 9.64 -10.68
C GLY A 210 -7.39 8.57 -10.76
N SER A 211 -7.04 7.33 -10.43
CA SER A 211 -7.90 6.17 -10.62
C SER A 211 -8.67 5.73 -9.37
N VAL A 212 -8.28 6.17 -8.18
CA VAL A 212 -8.85 5.69 -6.91
C VAL A 212 -9.44 6.87 -6.13
N PRO A 213 -10.77 6.96 -5.96
CA PRO A 213 -11.35 8.04 -5.18
C PRO A 213 -10.83 8.12 -3.75
N VAL A 214 -10.57 9.33 -3.25
CA VAL A 214 -10.08 9.62 -1.90
C VAL A 214 -10.89 8.91 -0.80
N SER A 215 -12.17 8.63 -1.04
CA SER A 215 -13.05 7.90 -0.13
C SER A 215 -12.54 6.50 0.23
N GLN A 216 -11.85 5.82 -0.68
CA GLN A 216 -11.30 4.48 -0.44
C GLN A 216 -10.32 4.47 0.75
N ALA A 217 -9.42 5.45 0.81
CA ALA A 217 -8.46 5.59 1.90
C ALA A 217 -9.12 6.07 3.21
N LEU A 218 -10.04 7.06 3.12
CA LEU A 218 -10.73 7.63 4.29
C LEU A 218 -11.62 6.61 4.99
N GLU A 219 -12.34 5.79 4.22
CA GLU A 219 -13.17 4.72 4.75
C GLU A 219 -12.36 3.60 5.39
N ALA A 220 -11.21 3.23 4.78
CA ALA A 220 -10.29 2.27 5.38
C ALA A 220 -9.78 2.75 6.76
N PHE A 221 -9.39 4.03 6.87
CA PHE A 221 -9.02 4.64 8.15
C PHE A 221 -10.17 4.55 9.16
N ASN A 222 -11.39 4.87 8.77
CA ASN A 222 -12.56 4.89 9.66
C ASN A 222 -12.88 3.52 10.27
N LEU A 223 -12.51 2.41 9.62
CA LEU A 223 -12.69 1.06 10.18
C LEU A 223 -11.80 0.81 11.42
N LEU A 224 -10.66 1.47 11.49
CA LEU A 224 -9.70 1.34 12.58
C LEU A 224 -9.78 2.46 13.60
N ALA A 225 -10.30 3.60 13.19
CA ALA A 225 -10.38 4.80 14.03
C ALA A 225 -11.40 4.64 15.17
N ALA A 226 -11.03 5.15 16.34
CA ALA A 226 -11.98 5.30 17.45
C ALA A 226 -13.16 6.18 17.00
N PRO A 227 -14.39 5.98 17.52
CA PRO A 227 -15.58 6.71 17.06
C PRO A 227 -15.42 8.23 17.01
N LYS A 228 -14.72 8.82 17.98
CA LYS A 228 -14.46 10.27 18.06
C LYS A 228 -13.49 10.79 17.01
N ASP A 229 -12.67 9.91 16.44
CA ASP A 229 -11.60 10.24 15.47
C ASP A 229 -12.04 9.94 14.03
N ARG A 230 -13.24 9.37 13.83
CA ARG A 230 -13.75 9.07 12.49
C ARG A 230 -14.01 10.35 11.70
N ILE A 231 -13.78 10.26 10.41
CA ILE A 231 -14.15 11.30 9.45
C ILE A 231 -15.61 11.06 9.07
N SER A 232 -16.46 12.07 9.21
CA SER A 232 -17.89 11.90 8.92
C SER A 232 -18.14 11.59 7.44
N GLU A 233 -19.21 10.86 7.15
CA GLU A 233 -19.63 10.60 5.76
C GLU A 233 -19.84 11.89 4.97
N LYS A 234 -20.38 12.94 5.63
CA LYS A 234 -20.55 14.27 5.04
C LYS A 234 -19.22 14.88 4.61
N ASP A 235 -18.18 14.76 5.46
CA ASP A 235 -16.85 15.29 5.15
C ASP A 235 -16.16 14.48 4.06
N ILE A 236 -16.28 13.15 4.08
CA ILE A 236 -15.78 12.29 3.00
C ILE A 236 -16.43 12.67 1.67
N LYS A 237 -17.76 12.81 1.64
CA LYS A 237 -18.50 13.22 0.46
C LYS A 237 -18.05 14.59 -0.03
N TYR A 238 -17.85 15.55 0.89
CA TYR A 238 -17.35 16.88 0.54
C TYR A 238 -15.96 16.80 -0.11
N MET A 239 -15.03 16.03 0.45
CA MET A 239 -13.67 15.86 -0.11
C MET A 239 -13.73 15.24 -1.51
N VAL A 240 -14.59 14.24 -1.73
CA VAL A 240 -14.78 13.62 -3.05
C VAL A 240 -15.36 14.62 -4.07
N GLU A 241 -16.38 15.41 -3.69
CA GLU A 241 -17.08 16.29 -4.64
C GLU A 241 -16.37 17.63 -4.90
N LYS A 242 -15.64 18.14 -3.89
CA LYS A 242 -15.03 19.48 -3.92
C LYS A 242 -13.52 19.46 -4.08
N GLU A 243 -12.91 18.28 -4.03
CA GLU A 243 -11.45 18.16 -4.08
C GLU A 243 -10.75 19.08 -3.06
N ALA A 244 -11.32 19.23 -1.87
CA ALA A 244 -10.87 20.18 -0.86
C ALA A 244 -11.16 19.67 0.55
N ILE A 245 -10.33 20.10 1.50
CA ILE A 245 -10.55 19.79 2.93
C ILE A 245 -11.65 20.70 3.49
N PRO A 246 -12.69 20.16 4.16
CA PRO A 246 -13.71 20.95 4.85
C PRO A 246 -13.09 21.99 5.79
N ALA A 247 -13.62 23.21 5.84
CA ALA A 247 -13.04 24.33 6.57
C ALA A 247 -12.73 24.00 8.05
N HIS A 248 -13.62 23.25 8.73
CA HIS A 248 -13.43 22.88 10.13
C HIS A 248 -12.32 21.84 10.37
N LEU A 249 -11.87 21.13 9.30
CA LEU A 249 -10.77 20.15 9.32
C LEU A 249 -9.41 20.75 8.91
N GLN A 250 -9.39 21.95 8.32
CA GLN A 250 -8.14 22.58 7.84
C GLN A 250 -7.12 22.83 8.96
N LYS A 251 -7.56 22.92 10.21
CA LYS A 251 -6.69 23.02 11.38
C LYS A 251 -5.82 21.76 11.63
N GLU A 252 -6.14 20.66 10.99
CA GLU A 252 -5.40 19.40 11.07
C GLU A 252 -4.34 19.27 9.94
N ARG A 253 -4.05 20.36 9.25
CA ARG A 253 -2.91 20.47 8.34
C ARG A 253 -1.61 20.31 9.09
N VAL A 254 -0.65 19.62 8.47
CA VAL A 254 0.69 19.39 9.02
C VAL A 254 1.72 19.80 7.97
N ASP A 255 2.76 20.50 8.40
CA ASP A 255 3.93 20.72 7.56
C ASP A 255 4.88 19.51 7.72
N ASP A 256 5.02 18.72 6.64
CA ASP A 256 5.84 17.52 6.62
C ASP A 256 6.74 17.51 5.38
N PRO A 257 8.01 17.92 5.53
CA PRO A 257 8.95 18.02 4.41
C PRO A 257 9.20 16.69 3.67
N SER A 258 8.95 15.55 4.31
CA SER A 258 9.15 14.25 3.67
C SER A 258 8.18 13.97 2.50
N TYR A 259 7.10 14.74 2.42
CA TYR A 259 6.15 14.68 1.30
C TYR A 259 6.63 15.47 0.08
N GLY A 260 7.69 16.27 0.21
CA GLY A 260 8.26 17.04 -0.90
C GLY A 260 7.24 18.02 -1.50
N LYS A 261 6.86 17.78 -2.77
CA LYS A 261 5.86 18.61 -3.48
C LYS A 261 4.42 18.30 -3.10
N LEU A 262 4.17 17.15 -2.46
CA LEU A 262 2.84 16.69 -2.05
C LEU A 262 2.50 17.30 -0.67
N THR A 263 2.18 18.59 -0.63
CA THR A 263 1.85 19.28 0.63
C THR A 263 0.74 18.56 1.40
N VAL A 264 0.96 18.27 2.68
CA VAL A 264 -0.06 17.63 3.52
C VAL A 264 -1.17 18.64 3.86
N LEU A 265 -2.38 18.34 3.43
CA LEU A 265 -3.58 19.18 3.65
C LEU A 265 -4.33 18.81 4.92
N PHE A 266 -4.32 17.51 5.26
CA PHE A 266 -5.02 16.97 6.42
C PHE A 266 -4.30 15.73 6.91
N ARG A 267 -4.17 15.58 8.24
CA ARG A 267 -3.60 14.38 8.87
C ARG A 267 -4.31 14.10 10.18
N ARG A 268 -4.77 12.86 10.34
CA ARG A 268 -5.38 12.41 11.59
C ARG A 268 -4.79 11.07 12.04
N ILE A 269 -4.61 10.94 13.35
CA ILE A 269 -4.12 9.72 13.99
C ILE A 269 -5.21 9.20 14.92
N SER A 270 -5.44 7.89 14.88
CA SER A 270 -6.28 7.20 15.85
C SER A 270 -5.63 5.87 16.20
N GLY A 271 -5.20 5.72 17.44
CA GLY A 271 -4.44 4.54 17.88
C GLY A 271 -3.16 4.34 17.07
N ASN A 272 -3.04 3.18 16.42
CA ASN A 272 -1.88 2.83 15.60
C ASN A 272 -2.06 3.15 14.11
N THR A 273 -3.11 3.87 13.75
CA THR A 273 -3.40 4.20 12.36
C THR A 273 -3.37 5.70 12.12
N ARG A 274 -2.75 6.11 11.02
CA ARG A 274 -2.72 7.48 10.52
C ARG A 274 -3.32 7.54 9.13
N ILE A 275 -4.13 8.58 8.87
CA ILE A 275 -4.55 8.99 7.54
C ILE A 275 -3.89 10.32 7.19
N THR A 276 -3.35 10.43 5.99
CA THR A 276 -2.83 11.69 5.44
C THR A 276 -3.49 11.94 4.08
N VAL A 277 -4.11 13.12 3.93
CA VAL A 277 -4.57 13.64 2.64
C VAL A 277 -3.61 14.74 2.21
N PHE A 278 -3.02 14.59 1.03
CA PHE A 278 -2.06 15.54 0.49
C PHE A 278 -2.58 16.23 -0.78
N GLU A 279 -1.98 17.36 -1.12
CA GLU A 279 -2.18 18.06 -2.39
C GLU A 279 -1.57 17.24 -3.52
N GLY A 280 -2.40 16.66 -4.37
CA GLY A 280 -1.99 15.76 -5.44
C GLY A 280 -3.10 14.82 -5.86
N GLY A 281 -2.82 14.02 -6.87
CA GLY A 281 -3.70 13.01 -7.43
C GLY A 281 -3.34 11.60 -6.97
N HIS A 282 -3.10 10.73 -7.94
CA HIS A 282 -2.74 9.32 -7.72
C HIS A 282 -1.23 9.17 -7.50
N ASP A 283 -0.72 9.86 -6.50
CA ASP A 283 0.70 10.06 -6.24
C ASP A 283 1.18 9.34 -5.00
N MET A 284 2.50 9.14 -4.90
CA MET A 284 3.14 8.58 -3.71
C MET A 284 4.58 9.08 -3.56
N THR A 285 5.11 9.04 -2.34
CA THR A 285 6.52 9.31 -2.06
C THR A 285 7.14 8.22 -1.18
N ALA A 286 8.20 7.59 -1.69
CA ALA A 286 8.95 6.59 -0.93
C ALA A 286 9.69 7.21 0.26
N VAL A 287 10.05 8.50 0.19
CA VAL A 287 10.74 9.20 1.29
C VAL A 287 9.86 9.21 2.55
N ALA A 288 8.60 9.64 2.43
CA ALA A 288 7.68 9.66 3.56
C ALA A 288 7.30 8.25 4.03
N GLY A 289 6.95 7.36 3.08
CA GLY A 289 6.49 6.01 3.42
C GLY A 289 7.57 5.15 4.07
N VAL A 290 8.74 5.02 3.44
CA VAL A 290 9.84 4.20 3.98
C VAL A 290 10.47 4.86 5.20
N GLY A 291 10.54 6.19 5.21
CA GLY A 291 11.01 6.94 6.38
C GLY A 291 10.15 6.71 7.62
N PHE A 292 8.80 6.70 7.46
CA PHE A 292 7.89 6.29 8.54
C PHE A 292 8.18 4.85 9.01
N LEU A 293 8.31 3.91 8.08
CA LEU A 293 8.57 2.50 8.38
C LEU A 293 9.88 2.29 9.14
N ALA A 294 10.93 3.03 8.78
CA ALA A 294 12.24 2.92 9.42
C ALA A 294 12.22 3.21 10.93
N ASN A 295 11.22 3.96 11.40
CA ASN A 295 11.04 4.30 12.81
C ASN A 295 10.18 3.27 13.56
N GLN A 296 9.63 2.24 12.90
CA GLN A 296 8.74 1.26 13.54
C GLN A 296 9.49 0.00 13.95
N GLN A 297 9.01 -0.62 15.04
CA GLN A 297 9.52 -1.92 15.50
C GLN A 297 8.43 -2.67 16.24
N LYS A 298 8.28 -3.98 15.98
CA LYS A 298 7.33 -4.84 16.70
C LYS A 298 7.56 -4.76 18.21
N GLY A 299 6.47 -4.66 18.94
CA GLY A 299 6.50 -4.58 20.41
C GLY A 299 6.89 -3.21 20.97
N LYS A 300 7.10 -2.21 20.12
CA LYS A 300 7.30 -0.82 20.53
C LYS A 300 6.05 0.02 20.27
N LYS A 301 5.93 1.12 21.02
CA LYS A 301 4.91 2.13 20.74
C LYS A 301 5.15 2.73 19.35
N VAL A 302 4.08 3.00 18.62
CA VAL A 302 4.16 3.63 17.29
C VAL A 302 4.90 4.97 17.38
N CYS A 303 5.87 5.16 16.50
CA CYS A 303 6.56 6.43 16.33
C CYS A 303 5.88 7.23 15.21
N TRP A 304 5.31 8.38 15.54
CA TRP A 304 4.68 9.31 14.61
C TRP A 304 5.54 10.54 14.30
N ASP A 305 6.80 10.51 14.72
CA ASP A 305 7.73 11.60 14.45
C ASP A 305 7.89 11.84 12.95
N LEU A 306 8.08 13.09 12.57
CA LEU A 306 8.32 13.44 11.18
C LEU A 306 9.64 12.82 10.71
N VAL A 307 9.63 12.37 9.48
CA VAL A 307 10.83 11.83 8.83
C VAL A 307 11.85 12.93 8.65
N LYS A 308 13.06 12.71 9.16
CA LYS A 308 14.16 13.63 8.92
C LYS A 308 14.57 13.53 7.45
N THR A 309 14.40 14.62 6.71
CA THR A 309 14.88 14.75 5.36
C THR A 309 16.25 15.40 5.40
N ASP A 310 17.27 14.71 4.87
CA ASP A 310 18.48 15.41 4.49
C ASP A 310 18.12 16.33 3.31
N ASP A 311 18.77 17.50 3.17
CA ASP A 311 18.50 18.53 2.12
C ASP A 311 18.72 18.05 0.67
N THR A 312 18.65 16.78 0.42
CA THR A 312 18.71 16.19 -0.92
C THR A 312 17.36 16.35 -1.59
N LYS A 313 17.29 17.31 -2.51
CA LYS A 313 16.26 17.41 -3.55
C LYS A 313 16.03 16.03 -4.14
N GLU A 314 14.88 15.45 -3.91
CA GLU A 314 14.40 14.27 -4.69
C GLU A 314 13.20 13.63 -3.99
N ASP A 315 12.40 12.95 -4.64
CA ASP A 315 12.09 12.49 -5.98
C ASP A 315 10.64 12.12 -6.05
N SER A 316 10.16 12.45 -7.12
CA SER A 316 9.33 11.84 -8.12
C SER A 316 8.19 11.00 -7.59
N VAL A 317 7.20 11.58 -7.75
CA VAL A 317 5.84 11.22 -8.01
C VAL A 317 5.81 10.20 -9.15
N PHE A 318 5.21 9.05 -8.93
CA PHE A 318 4.83 8.16 -10.02
C PHE A 318 3.69 8.80 -10.81
N HIS A 319 3.89 8.98 -12.11
CA HIS A 319 2.84 9.32 -13.06
C HIS A 319 2.30 8.07 -13.73
#